data_9171bdb6f26dc7677a608d85c2b43710
#
_entry.id   9171bdb6f26dc7677a608d85c2b43710
#
_cell.length_a   1.000
_cell.length_b   1.000
_cell.length_c   1.000
_cell.angle_alpha   90.00
_cell.angle_beta   90.00
_cell.angle_gamma   90.00
#
_symmetry.space_group_name_H-M   'P 1'
#
loop_
_entity.id
_entity.type
_entity.pdbx_description
1 polymer ?
#
loop_
_entity_poly.entity_id
_entity_poly.type
_entity_poly.pdbx_seq_one_letter_code
_entity_poly.pdbx_strand_id
1 'polypeptide(L)'
;MIISALNNPNFKVGLPIVIAGICDHLNTLDLEALENGRHDLSEQVYMNVMEFDTVEADSKQAELHHKYLDIQLLIRGEENIEVSATYPNLSLYDEYRDADDYQLTPQIENKSTVTLLPKMFAVFFPYEPHKPGCTVNGKSSFVKKLVVKVPVELI
;
A
#
# COMPACT_ATOMS: atom_id res chain seq x y z
N MET A 1 -8.61 6.73 0.46
CA MET A 1 -8.04 5.53 1.16
C MET A 1 -9.16 4.62 1.65
N ILE A 2 -8.97 3.30 1.55
CA ILE A 2 -9.88 2.27 2.09
C ILE A 2 -9.04 1.32 2.93
N ILE A 3 -9.58 0.85 4.07
CA ILE A 3 -8.91 -0.15 4.92
C ILE A 3 -9.91 -1.27 5.21
N SER A 4 -9.45 -2.52 5.07
CA SER A 4 -10.24 -3.70 5.40
C SER A 4 -9.31 -4.90 5.67
N ALA A 5 -9.88 -6.10 5.80
CA ALA A 5 -9.12 -7.32 6.02
C ALA A 5 -9.74 -8.48 5.24
N LEU A 6 -8.93 -9.29 4.57
CA LEU A 6 -9.39 -10.43 3.76
C LEU A 6 -10.17 -11.48 4.56
N ASN A 7 -9.91 -11.57 5.87
CA ASN A 7 -10.65 -12.47 6.77
C ASN A 7 -11.97 -11.87 7.32
N ASN A 8 -12.31 -10.61 6.97
CA ASN A 8 -13.62 -10.05 7.26
C ASN A 8 -14.59 -10.53 6.16
N PRO A 9 -15.68 -11.25 6.48
CA PRO A 9 -16.62 -11.76 5.47
C PRO A 9 -17.27 -10.65 4.64
N ASN A 10 -17.29 -9.41 5.15
CA ASN A 10 -17.88 -8.24 4.50
C ASN A 10 -16.82 -7.31 3.87
N PHE A 11 -15.59 -7.76 3.69
CA PHE A 11 -14.49 -6.88 3.22
C PHE A 11 -14.77 -6.19 1.88
N LYS A 12 -15.64 -6.75 1.05
CA LYS A 12 -16.01 -6.21 -0.26
C LYS A 12 -17.06 -5.10 -0.23
N VAL A 13 -17.75 -4.92 0.89
CA VAL A 13 -18.83 -3.92 0.98
C VAL A 13 -18.24 -2.52 0.80
N GLY A 14 -18.72 -1.84 -0.26
CA GLY A 14 -18.26 -0.49 -0.61
C GLY A 14 -16.96 -0.42 -1.43
N LEU A 15 -16.33 -1.56 -1.76
CA LEU A 15 -15.18 -1.55 -2.67
C LEU A 15 -15.63 -1.38 -4.14
N PRO A 16 -14.86 -0.64 -4.96
CA PRO A 16 -14.96 -0.72 -6.41
C PRO A 16 -14.81 -2.17 -6.89
N ILE A 17 -15.56 -2.53 -7.94
CA ILE A 17 -15.65 -3.92 -8.41
C ILE A 17 -14.29 -4.54 -8.76
N VAL A 18 -13.39 -3.75 -9.35
CA VAL A 18 -12.04 -4.19 -9.72
C VAL A 18 -11.22 -4.49 -8.46
N ILE A 19 -11.24 -3.62 -7.46
CA ILE A 19 -10.53 -3.82 -6.18
C ILE A 19 -11.10 -5.06 -5.47
N ALA A 20 -12.43 -5.22 -5.43
CA ALA A 20 -13.07 -6.38 -4.84
C ALA A 20 -12.64 -7.68 -5.51
N GLY A 21 -12.56 -7.70 -6.86
CA GLY A 21 -12.11 -8.86 -7.63
C GLY A 21 -10.64 -9.20 -7.37
N ILE A 22 -9.77 -8.20 -7.28
CA ILE A 22 -8.35 -8.40 -6.92
C ILE A 22 -8.24 -8.99 -5.51
N CYS A 23 -8.95 -8.44 -4.54
CA CYS A 23 -8.94 -8.94 -3.16
C CYS A 23 -9.51 -10.37 -3.06
N ASP A 24 -10.54 -10.71 -3.83
CA ASP A 24 -11.03 -12.09 -3.93
C ASP A 24 -9.94 -13.03 -4.45
N HIS A 25 -9.25 -12.63 -5.53
CA HIS A 25 -8.14 -13.42 -6.07
C HIS A 25 -7.04 -13.62 -5.02
N LEU A 26 -6.58 -12.54 -4.38
CA LEU A 26 -5.55 -12.62 -3.32
C LEU A 26 -5.97 -13.55 -2.19
N ASN A 27 -7.25 -13.59 -1.85
CA ASN A 27 -7.77 -14.48 -0.80
C ASN A 27 -7.79 -15.97 -1.18
N THR A 28 -7.59 -16.30 -2.46
CA THR A 28 -7.45 -17.70 -2.92
C THR A 28 -6.02 -18.20 -2.92
N LEU A 29 -5.03 -17.29 -2.78
CA LEU A 29 -3.61 -17.63 -2.87
C LEU A 29 -3.05 -18.13 -1.52
N ASP A 30 -2.04 -19.00 -1.58
CA ASP A 30 -1.15 -19.20 -0.45
C ASP A 30 -0.16 -18.05 -0.37
N LEU A 31 -0.55 -16.98 0.35
CA LEU A 31 0.22 -15.75 0.43
C LEU A 31 1.62 -15.95 1.02
N GLU A 32 1.76 -16.90 1.97
CA GLU A 32 3.05 -17.20 2.58
C GLU A 32 4.03 -17.86 1.62
N ALA A 33 3.52 -18.63 0.66
CA ALA A 33 4.34 -19.31 -0.35
C ALA A 33 4.74 -18.41 -1.53
N LEU A 34 4.20 -17.18 -1.63
CA LEU A 34 4.58 -16.26 -2.72
C LEU A 34 6.07 -15.92 -2.63
N GLU A 35 6.76 -16.02 -3.77
CA GLU A 35 8.15 -15.59 -3.89
C GLU A 35 8.25 -14.06 -3.95
N ASN A 36 9.37 -13.51 -3.43
CA ASN A 36 9.65 -12.09 -3.52
C ASN A 36 9.84 -11.67 -4.99
N GLY A 37 9.37 -10.48 -5.32
CA GLY A 37 9.48 -9.89 -6.65
C GLY A 37 8.13 -9.61 -7.29
N ARG A 38 8.16 -9.35 -8.60
CA ARG A 38 6.99 -8.99 -9.39
C ARG A 38 6.23 -10.23 -9.87
N HIS A 39 4.90 -10.16 -9.73
CA HIS A 39 3.95 -11.13 -10.26
C HIS A 39 2.89 -10.38 -11.07
N ASP A 40 2.75 -10.69 -12.34
CA ASP A 40 1.72 -10.09 -13.19
C ASP A 40 0.36 -10.77 -12.94
N LEU A 41 -0.67 -9.98 -12.65
CA LEU A 41 -2.04 -10.46 -12.46
C LEU A 41 -2.86 -10.34 -13.74
N SER A 42 -2.52 -9.35 -14.59
CA SER A 42 -3.07 -9.15 -15.93
C SER A 42 -2.06 -8.37 -16.77
N GLU A 43 -2.43 -7.93 -17.97
CA GLU A 43 -1.58 -7.09 -18.83
C GLU A 43 -1.22 -5.74 -18.20
N GLN A 44 -2.08 -5.21 -17.31
CA GLN A 44 -1.92 -3.87 -16.73
C GLN A 44 -1.77 -3.87 -15.21
N VAL A 45 -2.19 -4.96 -14.55
CA VAL A 45 -2.17 -5.07 -13.08
C VAL A 45 -1.09 -6.05 -12.65
N TYR A 46 -0.25 -5.64 -11.72
CA TYR A 46 0.80 -6.49 -11.15
C TYR A 46 0.92 -6.30 -9.65
N MET A 47 1.54 -7.25 -8.97
CA MET A 47 1.89 -7.11 -7.57
C MET A 47 3.40 -7.30 -7.36
N ASN A 48 3.95 -6.59 -6.39
CA ASN A 48 5.29 -6.80 -5.87
C ASN A 48 5.20 -7.41 -4.48
N VAL A 49 5.83 -8.58 -4.30
CA VAL A 49 5.97 -9.23 -2.99
C VAL A 49 7.35 -8.89 -2.43
N MET A 50 7.40 -8.52 -1.16
CA MET A 50 8.64 -8.09 -0.50
C MET A 50 8.70 -8.50 0.97
N GLU A 51 9.92 -8.68 1.45
CA GLU A 51 10.23 -8.94 2.86
C GLU A 51 11.29 -7.94 3.33
N PHE A 52 11.09 -7.32 4.48
CA PHE A 52 12.02 -6.34 5.05
C PHE A 52 11.73 -6.12 6.54
N ASP A 53 12.67 -5.48 7.24
CA ASP A 53 12.45 -4.98 8.60
C ASP A 53 11.85 -3.59 8.57
N THR A 54 10.80 -3.35 9.37
CA THR A 54 10.25 -1.99 9.56
C THR A 54 11.26 -1.09 10.24
N VAL A 55 11.25 0.20 9.90
CA VAL A 55 12.16 1.22 10.44
C VAL A 55 11.40 2.44 10.95
N GLU A 56 12.07 3.29 11.71
CA GLU A 56 11.46 4.52 12.22
C GLU A 56 10.97 5.43 11.07
N ALA A 57 9.79 6.01 11.22
CA ALA A 57 9.15 6.83 10.20
C ALA A 57 10.01 8.02 9.76
N ASP A 58 10.79 8.61 10.67
CA ASP A 58 11.68 9.74 10.37
C ASP A 58 12.87 9.36 9.47
N SER A 59 13.19 8.07 9.35
CA SER A 59 14.24 7.56 8.47
C SER A 59 13.76 7.30 7.02
N LYS A 60 12.47 7.52 6.73
CA LYS A 60 11.83 7.22 5.44
C LYS A 60 11.21 8.46 4.82
N GLN A 61 11.04 8.39 3.51
CA GLN A 61 10.20 9.32 2.76
C GLN A 61 8.82 8.69 2.48
N ALA A 62 7.81 9.54 2.38
CA ALA A 62 6.50 9.17 1.89
C ALA A 62 6.50 9.21 0.36
N GLU A 63 5.69 8.37 -0.24
CA GLU A 63 5.49 8.29 -1.68
C GLU A 63 4.09 8.77 -2.08
N LEU A 64 3.99 9.26 -3.29
CA LEU A 64 2.77 9.75 -3.92
C LEU A 64 2.72 9.25 -5.37
N HIS A 65 1.60 8.68 -5.78
CA HIS A 65 1.35 8.21 -7.14
C HIS A 65 0.33 9.09 -7.86
N HIS A 66 0.40 9.16 -9.19
CA HIS A 66 -0.51 9.94 -10.01
C HIS A 66 -1.42 9.06 -10.89
N LYS A 67 -0.92 7.89 -11.33
CA LYS A 67 -1.58 7.02 -12.33
C LYS A 67 -2.09 5.72 -11.73
N TYR A 68 -1.41 5.20 -10.71
CA TYR A 68 -1.73 3.93 -10.08
C TYR A 68 -2.30 4.14 -8.69
N LEU A 69 -3.23 3.28 -8.30
CA LEU A 69 -3.54 3.06 -6.91
C LEU A 69 -2.74 1.85 -6.39
N ASP A 70 -2.47 1.85 -5.10
CA ASP A 70 -1.81 0.76 -4.39
C ASP A 70 -2.83 -0.01 -3.55
N ILE A 71 -2.84 -1.34 -3.67
CA ILE A 71 -3.46 -2.21 -2.67
C ILE A 71 -2.31 -2.85 -1.89
N GLN A 72 -2.08 -2.41 -0.66
CA GLN A 72 -1.02 -2.90 0.21
C GLN A 72 -1.60 -3.92 1.18
N LEU A 73 -1.20 -5.17 1.08
CA LEU A 73 -1.67 -6.29 1.92
C LEU A 73 -0.52 -6.80 2.79
N LEU A 74 -0.71 -6.82 4.10
CA LEU A 74 0.25 -7.42 5.01
C LEU A 74 0.02 -8.92 5.13
N ILE A 75 1.07 -9.71 4.91
CA ILE A 75 1.07 -11.17 4.98
C ILE A 75 1.56 -11.62 6.35
N ARG A 76 2.68 -11.06 6.82
CA ARG A 76 3.33 -11.39 8.10
C ARG A 76 3.88 -10.16 8.79
N GLY A 77 3.95 -10.19 10.13
CA GLY A 77 4.49 -9.10 10.94
C GLY A 77 3.45 -8.04 11.26
N GLU A 78 3.91 -6.84 11.55
CA GLU A 78 3.10 -5.64 11.75
C GLU A 78 3.82 -4.42 11.21
N GLU A 79 3.09 -3.48 10.63
CA GLU A 79 3.65 -2.22 10.17
C GLU A 79 2.68 -1.05 10.43
N ASN A 80 3.23 0.12 10.69
CA ASN A 80 2.52 1.37 10.56
C ASN A 80 2.71 1.96 9.17
N ILE A 81 1.65 2.54 8.64
CA ILE A 81 1.67 3.36 7.43
C ILE A 81 1.19 4.76 7.82
N GLU A 82 2.03 5.78 7.68
CA GLU A 82 1.59 7.16 7.77
C GLU A 82 0.90 7.55 6.46
N VAL A 83 -0.22 8.25 6.52
CA VAL A 83 -1.05 8.58 5.36
C VAL A 83 -1.78 9.91 5.58
N SER A 84 -2.10 10.61 4.50
CA SER A 84 -3.05 11.73 4.54
C SER A 84 -4.14 11.54 3.49
N ALA A 85 -5.38 11.86 3.87
CA ALA A 85 -6.52 11.93 2.95
C ALA A 85 -6.73 13.34 2.38
N THR A 86 -5.92 14.32 2.81
CA THR A 86 -5.98 15.68 2.26
C THR A 86 -5.18 15.77 0.97
N TYR A 87 -5.65 16.58 0.00
CA TYR A 87 -4.90 16.82 -1.23
C TYR A 87 -3.52 17.40 -0.88
N PRO A 88 -2.42 16.82 -1.38
CA PRO A 88 -1.08 17.20 -0.97
C PRO A 88 -0.66 18.56 -1.54
N ASN A 89 0.14 19.29 -0.78
CA ASN A 89 0.87 20.44 -1.30
C ASN A 89 2.10 19.96 -2.10
N LEU A 90 1.95 19.84 -3.41
CA LEU A 90 2.98 19.29 -4.30
C LEU A 90 4.30 20.06 -4.28
N SER A 91 4.32 21.33 -3.80
CA SER A 91 5.57 22.07 -3.66
C SER A 91 6.53 21.52 -2.58
N LEU A 92 6.04 20.63 -1.72
CA LEU A 92 6.83 19.94 -0.67
C LEU A 92 7.42 18.61 -1.16
N TYR A 93 7.10 18.19 -2.38
CA TYR A 93 7.55 16.94 -2.97
C TYR A 93 8.70 17.19 -3.95
N ASP A 94 9.53 16.17 -4.15
CA ASP A 94 10.55 16.18 -5.20
C ASP A 94 9.90 16.13 -6.60
N GLU A 95 10.73 16.11 -7.65
CA GLU A 95 10.25 16.01 -9.02
C GLU A 95 9.54 14.68 -9.27
N TYR A 96 8.36 14.73 -9.90
CA TYR A 96 7.60 13.54 -10.27
C TYR A 96 8.34 12.70 -11.32
N ARG A 97 8.53 11.43 -11.00
CA ARG A 97 9.18 10.44 -11.89
C ARG A 97 8.12 9.69 -12.68
N ASP A 98 7.84 10.20 -13.87
CA ASP A 98 6.73 9.72 -14.72
C ASP A 98 6.85 8.24 -15.11
N ALA A 99 8.08 7.74 -15.30
CA ALA A 99 8.33 6.34 -15.69
C ALA A 99 8.00 5.34 -14.57
N ASP A 100 8.18 5.76 -13.32
CA ASP A 100 7.98 4.92 -12.14
C ASP A 100 6.70 5.28 -11.37
N ASP A 101 5.99 6.33 -11.81
CA ASP A 101 4.77 6.87 -11.21
C ASP A 101 4.92 7.20 -9.73
N TYR A 102 5.98 7.92 -9.35
CA TYR A 102 6.08 8.39 -7.97
C TYR A 102 6.83 9.72 -7.82
N GLN A 103 6.58 10.39 -6.72
CA GLN A 103 7.37 11.47 -6.16
C GLN A 103 7.39 11.33 -4.64
N LEU A 104 8.40 11.89 -3.99
CA LEU A 104 8.70 11.67 -2.59
C LEU A 104 8.62 12.96 -1.78
N THR A 105 8.28 12.81 -0.49
CA THR A 105 8.39 13.88 0.50
C THR A 105 8.89 13.34 1.83
N PRO A 106 9.73 14.06 2.59
CA PRO A 106 10.14 13.63 3.93
C PRO A 106 8.98 13.64 4.93
N GLN A 107 7.97 14.48 4.73
CA GLN A 107 6.87 14.67 5.68
C GLN A 107 5.51 14.72 4.97
N ILE A 108 4.52 14.11 5.61
CA ILE A 108 3.11 14.17 5.21
C ILE A 108 2.40 15.18 6.09
N GLU A 109 1.75 16.19 5.47
CA GLU A 109 0.89 17.13 6.18
C GLU A 109 -0.43 16.47 6.60
N ASN A 110 -0.97 16.86 7.75
CA ASN A 110 -2.25 16.35 8.29
C ASN A 110 -2.30 14.81 8.33
N LYS A 111 -1.19 14.19 8.73
CA LYS A 111 -1.05 12.74 8.70
C LYS A 111 -1.90 12.03 9.75
N SER A 112 -2.35 10.85 9.37
CA SER A 112 -2.87 9.80 10.25
C SER A 112 -1.96 8.59 10.18
N THR A 113 -2.05 7.68 11.13
CA THR A 113 -1.30 6.42 11.12
C THR A 113 -2.27 5.26 11.11
N VAL A 114 -2.02 4.31 10.22
CA VAL A 114 -2.75 3.05 10.12
C VAL A 114 -1.82 1.92 10.47
N THR A 115 -2.22 1.06 11.42
CA THR A 115 -1.49 -0.18 11.71
C THR A 115 -2.09 -1.32 10.91
N LEU A 116 -1.28 -1.99 10.09
CA LEU A 116 -1.65 -3.21 9.41
C LEU A 116 -1.16 -4.42 10.19
N LEU A 117 -2.03 -5.41 10.31
CA LEU A 117 -1.78 -6.76 10.81
C LEU A 117 -2.00 -7.78 9.68
N PRO A 118 -1.57 -9.06 9.82
CA PRO A 118 -1.73 -10.06 8.78
C PRO A 118 -3.16 -10.19 8.26
N LYS A 119 -3.29 -10.24 6.93
CA LYS A 119 -4.53 -10.20 6.14
C LYS A 119 -5.26 -8.86 6.09
N MET A 120 -4.79 -7.83 6.80
CA MET A 120 -5.28 -6.48 6.59
C MET A 120 -4.68 -5.89 5.31
N PHE A 121 -5.50 -5.09 4.63
CA PHE A 121 -5.07 -4.33 3.46
C PHE A 121 -5.52 -2.87 3.54
N ALA A 122 -4.73 -2.01 2.93
CA ALA A 122 -5.04 -0.61 2.69
C ALA A 122 -4.99 -0.31 1.18
N VAL A 123 -5.93 0.51 0.69
CA VAL A 123 -5.95 1.01 -0.68
C VAL A 123 -5.65 2.49 -0.64
N PHE A 124 -4.60 2.90 -1.36
CA PHE A 124 -4.21 4.30 -1.53
C PHE A 124 -4.49 4.71 -2.98
N PHE A 125 -5.32 5.72 -3.15
CA PHE A 125 -5.64 6.27 -4.47
C PHE A 125 -4.58 7.28 -4.91
N PRO A 126 -4.52 7.64 -6.21
CA PRO A 126 -3.68 8.75 -6.66
C PRO A 126 -3.87 9.99 -5.80
N TYR A 127 -2.76 10.69 -5.54
CA TYR A 127 -2.70 11.88 -4.69
C TYR A 127 -3.01 11.64 -3.20
N GLU A 128 -3.03 10.39 -2.74
CA GLU A 128 -3.04 10.05 -1.30
C GLU A 128 -1.61 9.68 -0.86
N PRO A 129 -0.87 10.61 -0.23
CA PRO A 129 0.49 10.35 0.20
C PRO A 129 0.53 9.30 1.31
N HIS A 130 1.49 8.38 1.22
CA HIS A 130 1.63 7.31 2.21
C HIS A 130 3.09 6.92 2.41
N LYS A 131 3.44 6.54 3.64
CA LYS A 131 4.77 6.15 4.08
C LYS A 131 4.68 4.79 4.77
N PRO A 132 4.84 3.69 4.00
CA PRO A 132 4.74 2.33 4.53
C PRO A 132 6.04 1.87 5.20
N GLY A 133 5.96 0.73 5.90
CA GLY A 133 7.11 0.06 6.50
C GLY A 133 7.65 0.76 7.74
N CYS A 134 6.79 1.49 8.48
CA CYS A 134 7.18 2.13 9.72
C CYS A 134 6.99 1.20 10.92
N THR A 135 7.83 1.39 11.96
CA THR A 135 7.76 0.64 13.22
C THR A 135 6.41 0.85 13.92
N VAL A 136 5.98 -0.18 14.65
CA VAL A 136 4.84 -0.09 15.56
C VAL A 136 5.36 0.07 16.98
N ASN A 137 4.95 1.14 17.66
CA ASN A 137 5.42 1.46 19.03
C ASN A 137 6.95 1.48 19.17
N GLY A 138 7.68 1.95 18.16
CA GLY A 138 9.14 2.02 18.17
C GLY A 138 9.84 0.65 18.10
N LYS A 139 9.13 -0.42 17.71
CA LYS A 139 9.69 -1.76 17.59
C LYS A 139 9.73 -2.17 16.13
N SER A 140 10.91 -2.59 15.66
CA SER A 140 11.07 -3.17 14.34
C SER A 140 10.40 -4.55 14.27
N SER A 141 9.73 -4.81 13.17
CA SER A 141 9.11 -6.10 12.83
C SER A 141 9.61 -6.55 11.48
N PHE A 142 9.99 -7.82 11.34
CA PHE A 142 10.22 -8.42 10.03
C PHE A 142 8.89 -8.69 9.38
N VAL A 143 8.63 -8.03 8.26
CA VAL A 143 7.34 -8.11 7.56
C VAL A 143 7.49 -8.79 6.21
N LYS A 144 6.43 -9.52 5.82
CA LYS A 144 6.17 -9.92 4.45
C LYS A 144 4.89 -9.22 3.99
N LYS A 145 4.95 -8.55 2.86
CA LYS A 145 3.79 -7.86 2.29
C LYS A 145 3.79 -7.93 0.78
N LEU A 146 2.66 -7.60 0.20
CA LEU A 146 2.55 -7.34 -1.22
C LEU A 146 1.88 -5.99 -1.48
N VAL A 147 2.22 -5.41 -2.62
CA VAL A 147 1.61 -4.18 -3.13
C VAL A 147 1.11 -4.47 -4.54
N VAL A 148 -0.20 -4.40 -4.75
CA VAL A 148 -0.79 -4.48 -6.10
C VAL A 148 -0.87 -3.09 -6.69
N LYS A 149 -0.30 -2.91 -7.87
CA LYS A 149 -0.37 -1.68 -8.67
C LYS A 149 -1.51 -1.81 -9.67
N VAL A 150 -2.51 -0.93 -9.55
CA VAL A 150 -3.70 -0.93 -10.39
C VAL A 150 -3.83 0.43 -11.06
N PRO A 151 -3.83 0.51 -12.41
CA PRO A 151 -4.09 1.78 -13.10
C PRO A 151 -5.44 2.37 -12.66
N VAL A 152 -5.47 3.65 -12.32
CA VAL A 152 -6.70 4.30 -11.83
C VAL A 152 -7.82 4.29 -12.89
N GLU A 153 -7.46 4.25 -14.16
CA GLU A 153 -8.40 4.18 -15.28
C GLU A 153 -9.23 2.88 -15.34
N LEU A 154 -8.87 1.86 -14.56
CA LEU A 154 -9.61 0.60 -14.45
C LEU A 154 -10.70 0.63 -13.37
N ILE A 155 -10.79 1.71 -12.57
CA ILE A 155 -11.68 1.81 -11.40
C ILE A 155 -13.02 2.56 -11.77
#